data_fa7fa70db34bf5cab312fdbe745e05a0
#
_entry.id   fa7fa70db34bf5cab312fdbe745e05a0
#
_cell.length_a   1.000
_cell.length_b   1.000
_cell.length_c   1.000
_cell.angle_alpha   90.00
_cell.angle_beta   90.00
_cell.angle_gamma   90.00
#
_symmetry.space_group_name_H-M   'P 1'
#
loop_
_entity.id
_entity.type
_entity.pdbx_description
1 polymer ?
#
loop_
_entity_poly.entity_id
_entity_poly.type
_entity_poly.pdbx_seq_one_letter_code
_entity_poly.pdbx_strand_id
1 'polypeptide(L)'
;MYNALYGPGNCVDMTKECYASGRNDVCSFADNFCANNVEEVLDIYALRDEYDIRELSPDPFPSTFYVDYLNSPTVQEAIGAYVNFSESNSAVSSAFGSTGDDDRESGTIEALKTLVSDDITVVLYAGDADYNCNWLGGEVVAGEVNAPGFSNAGYTNVTSSDNIVHAQVKQSGKFSFVRIFESGHEVPFYQPLMSLEMFDRAINGKDIATGRRTVKSGYKTTGSAKSTYREGNSTVQFEVVNATATYNTTSNEPDPISAKKSFKAANKRRLFKPAKRVVDLTS
;
A
#
# COMPACT_ATOMS: atom_id res chain seq x y z
N MET A 1 -20.52 -2.47 12.83
CA MET A 1 -19.64 -1.81 11.85
C MET A 1 -20.39 -0.83 10.95
N TYR A 2 -21.22 -1.21 9.96
CA TYR A 2 -21.88 -0.26 9.03
C TYR A 2 -22.62 0.90 9.71
N ASN A 3 -23.40 0.63 10.73
CA ASN A 3 -24.11 1.68 11.48
C ASN A 3 -23.15 2.55 12.31
N ALA A 4 -22.07 1.98 12.83
CA ALA A 4 -21.06 2.75 13.54
C ALA A 4 -20.29 3.68 12.58
N LEU A 5 -20.10 3.28 11.33
CA LEU A 5 -19.47 4.10 10.31
C LEU A 5 -20.40 5.19 9.78
N TYR A 6 -21.62 4.83 9.34
CA TYR A 6 -22.52 5.71 8.57
C TYR A 6 -23.78 6.15 9.31
N GLY A 7 -24.02 5.66 10.52
CA GLY A 7 -25.19 6.08 11.31
C GLY A 7 -25.12 7.55 11.68
N PRO A 8 -26.29 8.22 11.84
CA PRO A 8 -26.31 9.64 12.21
C PRO A 8 -25.55 9.91 13.50
N GLY A 9 -24.64 10.89 13.48
CA GLY A 9 -23.80 11.27 14.62
C GLY A 9 -22.67 10.28 14.94
N ASN A 10 -22.40 9.31 14.07
CA ASN A 10 -21.34 8.31 14.24
C ASN A 10 -20.07 8.69 13.47
N CYS A 11 -19.15 7.77 13.25
CA CYS A 11 -17.78 7.97 12.79
C CYS A 11 -17.66 9.02 11.65
N VAL A 12 -18.35 8.83 10.53
CA VAL A 12 -18.28 9.77 9.39
C VAL A 12 -18.74 11.19 9.74
N ASP A 13 -19.79 11.33 10.57
CA ASP A 13 -20.29 12.64 10.96
C ASP A 13 -19.37 13.29 12.00
N MET A 14 -18.79 12.51 12.91
CA MET A 14 -17.77 12.98 13.86
C MET A 14 -16.50 13.47 13.16
N THR A 15 -16.03 12.71 12.17
CA THR A 15 -14.87 13.09 11.34
C THR A 15 -15.13 14.41 10.58
N LYS A 16 -16.33 14.59 10.03
CA LYS A 16 -16.71 15.87 9.41
C LYS A 16 -16.70 17.02 10.40
N GLU A 17 -17.16 16.80 11.64
CA GLU A 17 -17.12 17.81 12.69
C GLU A 17 -15.68 18.12 13.11
N CYS A 18 -14.81 17.12 13.19
CA CYS A 18 -13.37 17.30 13.38
C CYS A 18 -12.80 18.23 12.29
N TYR A 19 -13.04 17.94 11.03
CA TYR A 19 -12.55 18.75 9.91
C TYR A 19 -13.07 20.19 9.95
N ALA A 20 -14.35 20.37 10.30
CA ALA A 20 -14.97 21.67 10.36
C ALA A 20 -14.48 22.52 11.54
N SER A 21 -14.22 21.91 12.71
CA SER A 21 -13.85 22.61 13.93
C SER A 21 -12.34 22.76 14.10
N GLY A 22 -11.56 21.82 13.62
CA GLY A 22 -10.12 21.71 13.84
C GLY A 22 -9.70 21.55 15.32
N ARG A 23 -10.67 21.27 16.22
CA ARG A 23 -10.43 21.18 17.65
C ARG A 23 -9.89 19.82 18.05
N ASN A 24 -8.82 19.80 18.84
CA ASN A 24 -8.20 18.55 19.31
C ASN A 24 -9.15 17.64 20.07
N ASP A 25 -10.01 18.18 20.95
CA ASP A 25 -10.97 17.39 21.72
C ASP A 25 -12.05 16.74 20.84
N VAL A 26 -12.48 17.43 19.79
CA VAL A 26 -13.44 16.89 18.81
C VAL A 26 -12.78 15.82 17.93
N CYS A 27 -11.58 16.08 17.42
CA CYS A 27 -10.85 15.18 16.57
C CYS A 27 -10.43 13.89 17.31
N SER A 28 -9.87 14.03 18.53
CA SER A 28 -9.51 12.88 19.34
C SER A 28 -10.73 12.04 19.76
N PHE A 29 -11.91 12.65 19.91
CA PHE A 29 -13.13 11.90 20.17
C PHE A 29 -13.60 11.14 18.93
N ALA A 30 -13.52 11.75 17.74
CA ALA A 30 -13.84 11.12 16.47
C ALA A 30 -12.92 9.93 16.20
N ASP A 31 -11.60 10.14 16.32
CA ASP A 31 -10.56 9.14 16.17
C ASP A 31 -10.82 7.92 17.06
N ASN A 32 -10.95 8.12 18.38
CA ASN A 32 -11.24 7.04 19.32
C ASN A 32 -12.57 6.31 19.03
N PHE A 33 -13.59 7.01 18.58
CA PHE A 33 -14.86 6.36 18.23
C PHE A 33 -14.70 5.51 16.97
N CYS A 34 -14.07 6.04 15.94
CA CYS A 34 -13.85 5.34 14.67
C CYS A 34 -12.97 4.12 14.86
N ALA A 35 -11.84 4.26 15.53
CA ALA A 35 -10.94 3.16 15.84
C ALA A 35 -11.68 2.02 16.55
N ASN A 36 -12.28 2.29 17.71
CA ASN A 36 -12.90 1.24 18.53
C ASN A 36 -14.18 0.62 17.94
N ASN A 37 -14.94 1.33 17.11
CA ASN A 37 -16.24 0.85 16.64
C ASN A 37 -16.26 0.46 15.15
N VAL A 38 -15.22 0.80 14.40
CA VAL A 38 -15.12 0.50 12.96
C VAL A 38 -13.85 -0.26 12.66
N GLU A 39 -12.69 0.29 12.98
CA GLU A 39 -11.39 -0.25 12.57
C GLU A 39 -11.03 -1.53 13.32
N GLU A 40 -10.94 -1.49 14.64
CA GLU A 40 -10.58 -2.63 15.49
C GLU A 40 -11.61 -3.76 15.50
N VAL A 41 -12.81 -3.53 14.97
CA VAL A 41 -13.88 -4.56 14.94
C VAL A 41 -13.43 -5.80 14.14
N LEU A 42 -12.68 -5.61 13.06
CA LEU A 42 -12.18 -6.72 12.25
C LEU A 42 -11.17 -7.56 13.04
N ASP A 43 -10.23 -6.90 13.69
CA ASP A 43 -9.17 -7.54 14.44
C ASP A 43 -9.71 -8.27 15.68
N ILE A 44 -10.53 -7.59 16.49
CA ILE A 44 -11.06 -8.12 17.77
C ILE A 44 -12.07 -9.26 17.54
N TYR A 45 -12.99 -9.12 16.58
CA TYR A 45 -14.12 -10.06 16.43
C TYR A 45 -13.94 -11.07 15.29
N ALA A 46 -13.26 -10.70 14.22
CA ALA A 46 -13.00 -11.61 13.10
C ALA A 46 -11.64 -12.31 13.23
N LEU A 47 -10.78 -11.85 14.13
CA LEU A 47 -9.39 -12.32 14.31
C LEU A 47 -8.62 -12.29 12.98
N ARG A 48 -8.91 -11.28 12.16
CA ARG A 48 -8.22 -11.02 10.90
C ARG A 48 -7.27 -9.87 11.07
N ASP A 49 -6.15 -9.95 10.38
CA ASP A 49 -5.16 -8.90 10.36
C ASP A 49 -5.69 -7.68 9.55
N GLU A 50 -5.48 -6.48 10.07
CA GLU A 50 -5.94 -5.25 9.41
C GLU A 50 -5.11 -4.89 8.17
N TYR A 51 -3.89 -5.39 8.10
CA TYR A 51 -2.99 -5.18 6.97
C TYR A 51 -3.14 -6.24 5.87
N ASP A 52 -3.70 -7.41 6.19
CA ASP A 52 -4.10 -8.42 5.21
C ASP A 52 -5.27 -9.27 5.72
N ILE A 53 -6.47 -8.95 5.31
CA ILE A 53 -7.69 -9.65 5.76
C ILE A 53 -7.75 -11.13 5.39
N ARG A 54 -6.83 -11.63 4.59
CA ARG A 54 -6.71 -13.06 4.25
C ARG A 54 -6.02 -13.85 5.36
N GLU A 55 -5.23 -13.16 6.18
CA GLU A 55 -4.46 -13.75 7.28
C GLU A 55 -5.19 -13.61 8.63
N LEU A 56 -4.76 -14.39 9.61
CA LEU A 56 -5.21 -14.28 10.99
C LEU A 56 -4.30 -13.30 11.74
N SER A 57 -4.89 -12.51 12.63
CA SER A 57 -4.11 -11.62 13.49
C SER A 57 -3.40 -12.40 14.64
N PRO A 58 -2.11 -12.12 14.93
CA PRO A 58 -1.25 -11.22 14.18
C PRO A 58 -0.69 -11.88 12.91
N ASP A 59 -0.65 -11.15 11.81
CA ASP A 59 0.00 -11.61 10.58
C ASP A 59 1.52 -11.64 10.79
N PRO A 60 2.20 -12.76 10.53
CA PRO A 60 3.64 -12.86 10.63
C PRO A 60 4.39 -12.27 9.43
N PHE A 61 3.70 -11.74 8.43
CA PHE A 61 4.30 -11.28 7.19
C PHE A 61 4.02 -9.79 6.92
N PRO A 62 4.99 -9.09 6.30
CA PRO A 62 6.35 -9.54 5.96
C PRO A 62 7.21 -9.79 7.20
N SER A 63 8.23 -10.64 7.04
CA SER A 63 9.18 -10.94 8.13
C SER A 63 9.99 -9.70 8.54
N THR A 64 10.31 -9.58 9.82
CA THR A 64 10.93 -8.39 10.42
C THR A 64 12.48 -8.35 10.32
N PHE A 65 13.11 -9.19 9.51
CA PHE A 65 14.57 -9.23 9.39
C PHE A 65 15.20 -7.93 8.86
N TYR A 66 14.41 -7.08 8.20
CA TYR A 66 14.88 -5.73 7.81
C TYR A 66 15.20 -4.84 9.02
N VAL A 67 14.62 -5.09 10.18
CA VAL A 67 14.93 -4.36 11.42
C VAL A 67 16.38 -4.57 11.81
N ASP A 68 16.83 -5.82 11.82
CA ASP A 68 18.23 -6.16 12.13
C ASP A 68 19.19 -5.61 11.06
N TYR A 69 18.81 -5.70 9.79
CA TYR A 69 19.58 -5.11 8.69
C TYR A 69 19.75 -3.60 8.85
N LEU A 70 18.66 -2.86 9.06
CA LEU A 70 18.67 -1.40 9.21
C LEU A 70 19.42 -0.96 10.47
N ASN A 71 19.49 -1.80 11.51
CA ASN A 71 20.22 -1.54 12.75
C ASN A 71 21.67 -2.05 12.73
N SER A 72 22.10 -2.67 11.63
CA SER A 72 23.51 -3.08 11.53
C SER A 72 24.43 -1.86 11.46
N PRO A 73 25.61 -1.88 12.12
CA PRO A 73 26.53 -0.73 12.15
C PRO A 73 26.90 -0.21 10.75
N THR A 74 27.12 -1.13 9.82
CA THR A 74 27.49 -0.78 8.44
C THR A 74 26.38 0.01 7.73
N VAL A 75 25.13 -0.39 7.90
CA VAL A 75 24.00 0.30 7.28
C VAL A 75 23.75 1.63 7.97
N GLN A 76 23.79 1.67 9.31
CA GLN A 76 23.64 2.89 10.10
C GLN A 76 24.70 3.95 9.69
N GLU A 77 25.95 3.54 9.55
CA GLU A 77 27.03 4.43 9.08
C GLU A 77 26.79 4.92 7.65
N ALA A 78 26.39 4.00 6.74
CA ALA A 78 26.18 4.33 5.32
C ALA A 78 25.02 5.32 5.11
N ILE A 79 23.96 5.25 5.91
CA ILE A 79 22.80 6.16 5.81
C ILE A 79 22.91 7.38 6.74
N GLY A 80 23.95 7.48 7.56
CA GLY A 80 24.17 8.58 8.52
C GLY A 80 23.12 8.60 9.64
N ALA A 81 22.62 7.44 10.06
CA ALA A 81 21.63 7.35 11.13
C ALA A 81 22.25 7.63 12.49
N TYR A 82 21.54 8.38 13.33
CA TYR A 82 21.94 8.70 14.72
C TYR A 82 21.22 7.87 15.77
N VAL A 83 20.16 7.15 15.36
CA VAL A 83 19.33 6.34 16.24
C VAL A 83 19.01 5.01 15.57
N ASN A 84 18.71 4.01 16.37
CA ASN A 84 18.24 2.73 15.85
C ASN A 84 16.86 2.88 15.20
N PHE A 85 16.66 2.13 14.13
CA PHE A 85 15.37 1.98 13.49
C PHE A 85 14.41 1.24 14.43
N SER A 86 13.18 1.72 14.51
CA SER A 86 12.05 1.06 15.15
C SER A 86 10.82 1.25 14.26
N GLU A 87 10.04 0.23 14.05
CA GLU A 87 8.81 0.29 13.23
C GLU A 87 7.78 1.25 13.81
N SER A 88 7.72 1.32 15.13
CA SER A 88 6.78 2.18 15.84
C SER A 88 7.48 2.95 16.96
N ASN A 89 6.92 4.10 17.31
CA ASN A 89 7.38 4.91 18.43
C ASN A 89 6.18 5.36 19.26
N SER A 90 6.08 4.85 20.48
CA SER A 90 4.95 5.11 21.37
C SER A 90 4.77 6.60 21.71
N ALA A 91 5.86 7.38 21.78
CA ALA A 91 5.75 8.80 22.05
C ALA A 91 5.16 9.57 20.86
N VAL A 92 5.50 9.18 19.63
CA VAL A 92 4.91 9.74 18.40
C VAL A 92 3.43 9.36 18.32
N SER A 93 3.11 8.06 18.46
CA SER A 93 1.73 7.56 18.45
C SER A 93 0.85 8.28 19.50
N SER A 94 1.36 8.42 20.73
CA SER A 94 0.64 9.14 21.79
C SER A 94 0.43 10.62 21.45
N ALA A 95 1.37 11.25 20.77
CA ALA A 95 1.22 12.66 20.34
C ALA A 95 0.11 12.81 19.30
N PHE A 96 0.05 11.95 18.30
CA PHE A 96 -1.03 11.93 17.30
C PHE A 96 -2.38 11.63 17.95
N GLY A 97 -2.52 10.58 18.73
CA GLY A 97 -3.78 10.22 19.39
C GLY A 97 -4.29 11.28 20.38
N SER A 98 -3.38 12.01 21.08
CA SER A 98 -3.79 13.08 22.01
C SER A 98 -4.37 14.32 21.31
N THR A 99 -4.01 14.54 20.06
CA THR A 99 -4.49 15.67 19.24
C THR A 99 -5.59 15.26 18.25
N GLY A 100 -5.76 13.96 17.99
CA GLY A 100 -6.64 13.45 16.95
C GLY A 100 -6.15 13.79 15.54
N ASP A 101 -4.82 13.93 15.36
CA ASP A 101 -4.25 14.28 14.06
C ASP A 101 -4.38 13.16 13.02
N ASP A 102 -4.54 11.91 13.46
CA ASP A 102 -4.83 10.77 12.56
C ASP A 102 -6.20 10.91 11.88
N ASP A 103 -7.20 11.48 12.57
CA ASP A 103 -8.53 11.72 12.01
C ASP A 103 -8.66 13.09 11.31
N ARG A 104 -7.66 13.95 11.45
CA ARG A 104 -7.72 15.31 10.91
C ARG A 104 -7.17 15.40 9.50
N GLU A 105 -8.04 15.75 8.55
CA GLU A 105 -7.58 16.15 7.22
C GLU A 105 -6.96 17.56 7.30
N SER A 106 -5.71 17.70 6.89
CA SER A 106 -4.91 18.94 6.99
C SER A 106 -4.47 19.48 5.63
N GLY A 107 -5.25 19.30 4.58
CA GLY A 107 -4.96 19.81 3.23
C GLY A 107 -4.21 18.82 2.35
N THR A 108 -4.20 17.53 2.67
CA THR A 108 -3.54 16.50 1.88
C THR A 108 -4.14 16.38 0.48
N ILE A 109 -5.47 16.48 0.36
CA ILE A 109 -6.14 16.48 -0.95
C ILE A 109 -5.71 17.69 -1.79
N GLU A 110 -5.61 18.86 -1.19
CA GLU A 110 -5.16 20.07 -1.90
C GLU A 110 -3.67 19.99 -2.29
N ALA A 111 -2.85 19.36 -1.46
CA ALA A 111 -1.45 19.08 -1.81
C ALA A 111 -1.36 18.14 -3.03
N LEU A 112 -2.17 17.07 -3.08
CA LEU A 112 -2.24 16.19 -4.26
C LEU A 112 -2.72 16.93 -5.51
N LYS A 113 -3.73 17.81 -5.38
CA LYS A 113 -4.19 18.67 -6.49
C LYS A 113 -3.07 19.58 -7.01
N THR A 114 -2.27 20.14 -6.09
CA THR A 114 -1.11 20.95 -6.44
C THR A 114 -0.09 20.17 -7.23
N LEU A 115 0.30 18.98 -6.76
CA LEU A 115 1.22 18.10 -7.49
C LEU A 115 0.72 17.77 -8.91
N VAL A 116 -0.57 17.48 -9.04
CA VAL A 116 -1.19 17.22 -10.35
C VAL A 116 -1.17 18.46 -11.24
N SER A 117 -1.44 19.65 -10.70
CA SER A 117 -1.41 20.92 -11.44
C SER A 117 -0.01 21.31 -11.90
N ASP A 118 1.00 20.93 -11.13
CA ASP A 118 2.42 21.15 -11.44
C ASP A 118 3.00 20.07 -12.37
N ASP A 119 2.13 19.27 -13.00
CA ASP A 119 2.50 18.21 -13.95
C ASP A 119 3.43 17.13 -13.35
N ILE A 120 3.36 16.93 -12.04
CA ILE A 120 4.10 15.86 -11.35
C ILE A 120 3.33 14.53 -11.51
N THR A 121 4.07 13.44 -11.73
CA THR A 121 3.47 12.11 -11.79
C THR A 121 3.03 11.68 -10.40
N VAL A 122 1.75 11.38 -10.24
CA VAL A 122 1.14 10.88 -9.00
C VAL A 122 0.48 9.54 -9.25
N VAL A 123 0.90 8.52 -8.50
CA VAL A 123 0.31 7.17 -8.52
C VAL A 123 -0.17 6.85 -7.12
N LEU A 124 -1.48 6.83 -6.92
CA LEU A 124 -2.09 6.27 -5.73
C LEU A 124 -2.34 4.78 -5.99
N TYR A 125 -1.98 3.92 -5.06
CA TYR A 125 -2.21 2.49 -5.19
C TYR A 125 -2.57 1.86 -3.84
N ALA A 126 -3.34 0.78 -3.88
CA ALA A 126 -3.71 0.03 -2.69
C ALA A 126 -3.88 -1.45 -3.03
N GLY A 127 -3.51 -2.32 -2.09
CA GLY A 127 -3.81 -3.73 -2.13
C GLY A 127 -5.30 -3.99 -1.90
N ASP A 128 -5.86 -4.98 -2.56
CA ASP A 128 -7.30 -5.27 -2.44
C ASP A 128 -7.68 -6.11 -1.21
N ALA A 129 -6.69 -6.59 -0.48
CA ALA A 129 -6.85 -7.28 0.79
C ALA A 129 -6.44 -6.44 2.01
N ASP A 130 -5.99 -5.21 1.80
CA ASP A 130 -5.70 -4.24 2.85
C ASP A 130 -7.02 -3.67 3.40
N TYR A 131 -7.20 -3.75 4.72
CA TYR A 131 -8.36 -3.16 5.38
C TYR A 131 -8.05 -1.76 5.92
N ASN A 132 -6.86 -1.56 6.46
CA ASN A 132 -6.43 -0.31 7.06
C ASN A 132 -6.37 0.81 6.01
N CYS A 133 -5.54 0.65 4.97
CA CYS A 133 -5.47 1.57 3.84
C CYS A 133 -6.22 1.01 2.63
N ASN A 134 -7.49 0.67 2.82
CA ASN A 134 -8.27 -0.08 1.85
C ASN A 134 -8.44 0.66 0.51
N TRP A 135 -8.48 -0.13 -0.57
CA TRP A 135 -8.56 0.41 -1.92
C TRP A 135 -9.84 1.22 -2.20
N LEU A 136 -10.95 0.96 -1.48
CA LEU A 136 -12.19 1.72 -1.62
C LEU A 136 -12.02 3.16 -1.11
N GLY A 137 -11.38 3.32 0.05
CA GLY A 137 -10.99 4.63 0.57
C GLY A 137 -10.01 5.35 -0.37
N GLY A 138 -9.00 4.61 -0.86
CA GLY A 138 -8.05 5.13 -1.84
C GLY A 138 -8.71 5.59 -3.15
N GLU A 139 -9.74 4.87 -3.63
CA GLU A 139 -10.53 5.27 -4.80
C GLU A 139 -11.29 6.58 -4.56
N VAL A 140 -11.87 6.75 -3.36
CA VAL A 140 -12.54 7.99 -2.96
C VAL A 140 -11.55 9.15 -2.93
N VAL A 141 -10.40 8.99 -2.29
CA VAL A 141 -9.33 10.00 -2.27
C VAL A 141 -8.91 10.38 -3.69
N ALA A 142 -8.69 9.40 -4.57
CA ALA A 142 -8.36 9.66 -5.98
C ALA A 142 -9.47 10.44 -6.71
N GLY A 143 -10.73 10.19 -6.37
CA GLY A 143 -11.88 10.94 -6.88
C GLY A 143 -11.88 12.40 -6.42
N GLU A 144 -11.59 12.65 -5.14
CA GLU A 144 -11.56 13.99 -4.53
C GLU A 144 -10.40 14.86 -5.02
N VAL A 145 -9.28 14.25 -5.44
CA VAL A 145 -8.20 14.98 -6.15
C VAL A 145 -8.72 15.64 -7.43
N ASN A 146 -9.73 15.02 -8.04
CA ASN A 146 -10.41 15.54 -9.24
C ASN A 146 -9.45 15.96 -10.36
N ALA A 147 -8.44 15.14 -10.63
CA ALA A 147 -7.46 15.39 -11.67
C ALA A 147 -8.16 15.53 -13.05
N PRO A 148 -7.69 16.41 -13.95
CA PRO A 148 -8.32 16.67 -15.23
C PRO A 148 -8.59 15.39 -16.03
N GLY A 149 -9.85 15.11 -16.34
CA GLY A 149 -10.28 13.95 -17.13
C GLY A 149 -10.32 12.62 -16.38
N PHE A 150 -9.91 12.56 -15.11
CA PHE A 150 -9.88 11.31 -14.32
C PHE A 150 -11.28 10.72 -14.12
N SER A 151 -12.30 11.55 -13.88
CA SER A 151 -13.69 11.09 -13.75
C SER A 151 -14.19 10.33 -14.98
N ASN A 152 -13.70 10.70 -16.18
CA ASN A 152 -14.06 10.10 -17.46
C ASN A 152 -13.11 8.97 -17.92
N ALA A 153 -12.09 8.64 -17.13
CA ALA A 153 -11.25 7.49 -17.39
C ALA A 153 -11.93 6.20 -16.89
N GLY A 154 -11.66 5.09 -17.55
CA GLY A 154 -12.14 3.77 -17.15
C GLY A 154 -11.04 2.90 -16.58
N TYR A 155 -11.40 1.93 -15.73
CA TYR A 155 -10.47 0.91 -15.27
C TYR A 155 -10.08 -0.04 -16.39
N THR A 156 -8.79 -0.30 -16.50
CA THR A 156 -8.23 -1.31 -17.42
C THR A 156 -7.22 -2.18 -16.68
N ASN A 157 -7.02 -3.39 -17.19
CA ASN A 157 -6.06 -4.32 -16.60
C ASN A 157 -4.62 -3.82 -16.74
N VAL A 158 -3.84 -4.04 -15.68
CA VAL A 158 -2.39 -3.86 -15.69
C VAL A 158 -1.74 -5.22 -15.92
N THR A 159 -0.95 -5.32 -16.98
CA THR A 159 -0.26 -6.55 -17.34
C THR A 159 1.22 -6.40 -17.11
N SER A 160 1.79 -7.30 -16.31
CA SER A 160 3.23 -7.38 -16.07
C SER A 160 3.94 -8.20 -17.15
N SER A 161 5.27 -8.23 -17.12
CA SER A 161 6.09 -8.95 -18.09
C SER A 161 5.91 -10.48 -18.07
N ASP A 162 5.31 -11.02 -17.00
CA ASP A 162 4.86 -12.42 -16.91
C ASP A 162 3.56 -12.72 -17.68
N ASN A 163 2.96 -11.68 -18.32
CA ASN A 163 1.68 -11.73 -19.01
C ASN A 163 0.47 -12.04 -18.11
N ILE A 164 0.59 -11.82 -16.81
CA ILE A 164 -0.49 -11.98 -15.84
C ILE A 164 -1.08 -10.61 -15.51
N VAL A 165 -2.38 -10.57 -15.27
CA VAL A 165 -3.08 -9.36 -14.78
C VAL A 165 -2.99 -9.35 -13.25
N HIS A 166 -2.22 -8.43 -12.70
CA HIS A 166 -2.03 -8.29 -11.25
C HIS A 166 -2.78 -7.10 -10.66
N ALA A 167 -3.32 -6.22 -11.49
CA ALA A 167 -3.98 -5.01 -11.03
C ALA A 167 -4.95 -4.45 -12.07
N GLN A 168 -5.74 -3.47 -11.64
CA GLN A 168 -6.45 -2.55 -12.53
C GLN A 168 -6.06 -1.12 -12.24
N VAL A 169 -5.94 -0.32 -13.29
CA VAL A 169 -5.60 1.10 -13.21
C VAL A 169 -6.68 1.96 -13.86
N LYS A 170 -6.97 3.08 -13.22
CA LYS A 170 -7.68 4.22 -13.78
C LYS A 170 -6.69 5.38 -13.87
N GLN A 171 -6.38 5.85 -15.08
CA GLN A 171 -5.34 6.85 -15.30
C GLN A 171 -5.84 7.96 -16.24
N SER A 172 -5.52 9.21 -15.89
CA SER A 172 -5.66 10.36 -16.76
C SER A 172 -4.41 11.24 -16.68
N GLY A 173 -3.74 11.45 -17.81
CA GLY A 173 -2.44 12.10 -17.79
C GLY A 173 -1.47 11.38 -16.84
N LYS A 174 -0.80 12.16 -16.01
CA LYS A 174 0.18 11.68 -15.04
C LYS A 174 -0.43 11.29 -13.68
N PHE A 175 -1.76 11.36 -13.54
CA PHE A 175 -2.46 10.92 -12.33
C PHE A 175 -3.10 9.56 -12.52
N SER A 176 -2.88 8.65 -11.59
CA SER A 176 -3.46 7.31 -11.63
C SER A 176 -3.82 6.77 -10.25
N PHE A 177 -4.87 5.94 -10.22
CA PHE A 177 -5.22 5.08 -9.10
C PHE A 177 -5.12 3.62 -9.53
N VAL A 178 -4.44 2.80 -8.73
CA VAL A 178 -4.17 1.39 -9.04
C VAL A 178 -4.68 0.51 -7.90
N ARG A 179 -5.64 -0.37 -8.20
CA ARG A 179 -6.04 -1.46 -7.31
C ARG A 179 -5.21 -2.69 -7.64
N ILE A 180 -4.41 -3.15 -6.68
CA ILE A 180 -3.52 -4.28 -6.84
C ILE A 180 -4.15 -5.51 -6.23
N PHE A 181 -4.27 -6.59 -7.02
CA PHE A 181 -4.95 -7.81 -6.64
C PHE A 181 -4.10 -8.69 -5.75
N GLU A 182 -4.77 -9.39 -4.84
CA GLU A 182 -4.15 -10.34 -3.92
C GLU A 182 -2.96 -9.75 -3.15
N SER A 183 -3.14 -8.54 -2.66
CA SER A 183 -2.13 -7.79 -1.93
C SER A 183 -2.73 -7.19 -0.67
N GLY A 184 -2.04 -7.33 0.43
CA GLY A 184 -2.25 -6.57 1.65
C GLY A 184 -1.55 -5.21 1.58
N HIS A 185 -1.28 -4.64 2.74
CA HIS A 185 -0.74 -3.30 2.93
C HIS A 185 0.64 -3.09 2.29
N GLU A 186 1.54 -4.04 2.50
CA GLU A 186 2.89 -4.01 1.93
C GLU A 186 2.89 -4.54 0.48
N VAL A 187 2.23 -3.81 -0.41
CA VAL A 187 2.03 -4.22 -1.80
C VAL A 187 3.29 -4.77 -2.49
N PRO A 188 4.50 -4.15 -2.35
CA PRO A 188 5.70 -4.69 -2.97
C PRO A 188 6.13 -6.06 -2.44
N PHE A 189 5.72 -6.43 -1.23
CA PHE A 189 5.96 -7.75 -0.67
C PHE A 189 5.11 -8.82 -1.37
N TYR A 190 3.81 -8.55 -1.57
CA TYR A 190 2.88 -9.50 -2.18
C TYR A 190 3.02 -9.56 -3.70
N GLN A 191 3.28 -8.41 -4.35
CA GLN A 191 3.33 -8.26 -5.80
C GLN A 191 4.62 -7.55 -6.25
N PRO A 192 5.81 -8.11 -5.99
CA PRO A 192 7.09 -7.44 -6.21
C PRO A 192 7.34 -7.08 -7.68
N LEU A 193 7.03 -7.97 -8.64
CA LEU A 193 7.21 -7.69 -10.06
C LEU A 193 6.29 -6.57 -10.52
N MET A 194 5.00 -6.63 -10.12
CA MET A 194 4.02 -5.61 -10.48
C MET A 194 4.42 -4.25 -9.92
N SER A 195 4.86 -4.21 -8.66
CA SER A 195 5.28 -2.98 -7.99
C SER A 195 6.49 -2.35 -8.65
N LEU A 196 7.50 -3.17 -8.97
CA LEU A 196 8.70 -2.72 -9.66
C LEU A 196 8.37 -2.14 -11.05
N GLU A 197 7.57 -2.85 -11.83
CA GLU A 197 7.18 -2.38 -13.17
C GLU A 197 6.28 -1.15 -13.13
N MET A 198 5.37 -1.06 -12.16
CA MET A 198 4.54 0.14 -11.95
C MET A 198 5.43 1.36 -11.64
N PHE A 199 6.38 1.20 -10.73
CA PHE A 199 7.34 2.25 -10.39
C PHE A 199 8.17 2.66 -11.60
N ASP A 200 8.75 1.70 -12.33
CA ASP A 200 9.55 1.97 -13.54
C ASP A 200 8.72 2.73 -14.59
N ARG A 201 7.48 2.31 -14.83
CA ARG A 201 6.56 2.98 -15.76
C ARG A 201 6.28 4.42 -15.34
N ALA A 202 6.03 4.63 -14.04
CA ALA A 202 5.74 5.95 -13.50
C ALA A 202 6.91 6.93 -13.68
N ILE A 203 8.13 6.55 -13.27
CA ILE A 203 9.31 7.43 -13.36
C ILE A 203 9.76 7.66 -14.79
N ASN A 204 9.46 6.77 -15.72
CA ASN A 204 9.78 6.91 -17.15
C ASN A 204 8.63 7.52 -17.97
N GLY A 205 7.61 8.06 -17.34
CA GLY A 205 6.48 8.72 -18.00
C GLY A 205 5.69 7.81 -18.95
N LYS A 206 5.58 6.53 -18.59
CA LYS A 206 4.83 5.52 -19.33
C LYS A 206 3.46 5.28 -18.73
N ASP A 207 2.54 4.78 -19.54
CA ASP A 207 1.24 4.35 -19.06
C ASP A 207 1.37 3.18 -18.08
N ILE A 208 0.62 3.24 -16.99
CA ILE A 208 0.69 2.22 -15.94
C ILE A 208 0.13 0.88 -16.43
N ALA A 209 -0.85 0.89 -17.32
CA ALA A 209 -1.50 -0.33 -17.79
C ALA A 209 -0.55 -1.27 -18.54
N THR A 210 0.31 -0.74 -19.41
CA THR A 210 1.12 -1.56 -20.31
C THR A 210 2.60 -1.20 -20.37
N GLY A 211 2.97 0.02 -19.93
CA GLY A 211 4.32 0.58 -20.07
C GLY A 211 4.72 0.92 -21.51
N ARG A 212 3.82 0.76 -22.47
CA ARG A 212 4.15 0.88 -23.92
C ARG A 212 3.98 2.28 -24.47
N ARG A 213 3.09 3.08 -23.87
CA ARG A 213 2.76 4.42 -24.35
C ARG A 213 3.41 5.46 -23.45
N THR A 214 4.01 6.47 -24.05
CA THR A 214 4.41 7.66 -23.31
C THR A 214 3.15 8.46 -22.96
N VAL A 215 3.00 8.79 -21.69
CA VAL A 215 1.88 9.59 -21.20
C VAL A 215 2.03 11.02 -21.70
N LYS A 216 0.98 11.52 -22.33
CA LYS A 216 0.87 12.90 -22.85
C LYS A 216 -0.38 13.55 -22.29
N SER A 217 -0.47 14.86 -22.42
CA SER A 217 -1.71 15.59 -22.16
C SER A 217 -2.87 14.95 -22.95
N GLY A 218 -3.98 14.68 -22.27
CA GLY A 218 -5.15 14.01 -22.85
C GLY A 218 -5.09 12.47 -22.87
N TYR A 219 -3.98 11.83 -22.46
CA TYR A 219 -3.96 10.38 -22.24
C TYR A 219 -4.98 10.00 -21.18
N LYS A 220 -5.76 8.97 -21.41
CA LYS A 220 -6.62 8.34 -20.41
C LYS A 220 -6.84 6.87 -20.71
N THR A 221 -7.02 6.10 -19.66
CA THR A 221 -7.44 4.71 -19.77
C THR A 221 -8.91 4.61 -20.19
N THR A 222 -9.22 3.55 -20.92
CA THR A 222 -10.59 3.20 -21.32
C THR A 222 -10.91 1.82 -20.79
N GLY A 223 -12.12 1.62 -20.26
CA GLY A 223 -12.54 0.36 -19.68
C GLY A 223 -13.79 0.50 -18.83
N SER A 224 -13.92 -0.29 -17.78
CA SER A 224 -15.09 -0.28 -16.90
C SER A 224 -15.14 0.97 -16.02
N ALA A 225 -16.34 1.40 -15.68
CA ALA A 225 -16.53 2.53 -14.77
C ALA A 225 -16.11 2.20 -13.33
N LYS A 226 -16.19 0.92 -12.96
CA LYS A 226 -15.82 0.40 -11.63
C LYS A 226 -14.73 -0.63 -11.78
N SER A 227 -13.84 -0.69 -10.79
CA SER A 227 -12.88 -1.79 -10.68
C SER A 227 -13.62 -3.11 -10.44
N THR A 228 -13.14 -4.16 -11.08
CA THR A 228 -13.67 -5.51 -10.94
C THR A 228 -12.63 -6.41 -10.31
N TYR A 229 -13.06 -7.27 -9.37
CA TYR A 229 -12.16 -8.27 -8.79
C TYR A 229 -11.73 -9.27 -9.87
N ARG A 230 -10.44 -9.65 -9.82
CA ARG A 230 -9.93 -10.72 -10.67
C ARG A 230 -10.28 -12.07 -10.06
N GLU A 231 -11.12 -12.82 -10.75
CA GLU A 231 -11.39 -14.21 -10.40
C GLU A 231 -10.29 -15.16 -10.96
N GLY A 232 -10.04 -16.25 -10.28
CA GLY A 232 -9.11 -17.27 -10.73
C GLY A 232 -8.05 -17.65 -9.69
N ASN A 233 -6.97 -18.27 -10.17
CA ASN A 233 -5.88 -18.68 -9.29
C ASN A 233 -5.14 -17.47 -8.72
N SER A 234 -4.71 -17.60 -7.47
CA SER A 234 -3.88 -16.60 -6.79
C SER A 234 -2.68 -16.17 -7.64
N THR A 235 -2.37 -14.90 -7.63
CA THR A 235 -1.24 -14.27 -8.32
C THR A 235 -0.22 -13.68 -7.37
N VAL A 236 -0.31 -13.98 -6.09
CA VAL A 236 0.68 -13.59 -5.08
C VAL A 236 2.06 -14.06 -5.52
N GLN A 237 3.01 -13.15 -5.54
CA GLN A 237 4.36 -13.35 -6.07
C GLN A 237 5.42 -13.49 -4.98
N PHE A 238 5.10 -13.20 -3.73
CA PHE A 238 6.06 -13.25 -2.64
C PHE A 238 6.53 -14.68 -2.35
N GLU A 239 7.75 -14.80 -1.91
CA GLU A 239 8.30 -16.04 -1.37
C GLU A 239 7.91 -16.16 0.10
N VAL A 240 7.22 -17.23 0.46
CA VAL A 240 6.84 -17.47 1.86
C VAL A 240 8.07 -17.92 2.64
N VAL A 241 8.56 -17.07 3.51
CA VAL A 241 9.61 -17.37 4.47
C VAL A 241 9.00 -17.53 5.87
N ASN A 242 9.69 -18.24 6.77
CA ASN A 242 9.24 -18.31 8.14
C ASN A 242 9.34 -16.92 8.79
N ALA A 243 8.28 -16.47 9.47
CA ALA A 243 8.26 -15.18 10.18
C ALA A 243 9.40 -15.02 11.22
N THR A 244 9.93 -16.12 11.73
CA THR A 244 11.11 -16.12 12.63
C THR A 244 12.44 -16.25 11.88
N ALA A 245 12.42 -16.18 10.54
CA ALA A 245 13.65 -16.23 9.77
C ALA A 245 14.55 -15.05 10.10
N THR A 246 15.83 -15.31 10.24
CA THR A 246 16.85 -14.26 10.37
C THR A 246 17.43 -13.93 9.01
N TYR A 247 17.89 -12.70 8.87
CA TYR A 247 18.55 -12.22 7.66
C TYR A 247 20.07 -12.20 7.86
N ASN A 248 20.79 -12.78 6.93
CA ASN A 248 22.26 -12.76 6.94
C ASN A 248 22.75 -11.51 6.19
N THR A 249 23.21 -10.51 6.95
CA THR A 249 23.68 -9.25 6.39
C THR A 249 24.99 -9.38 5.58
N THR A 250 25.74 -10.45 5.79
CA THR A 250 27.00 -10.71 5.05
C THR A 250 26.73 -11.27 3.65
N SER A 251 25.78 -12.23 3.56
CA SER A 251 25.38 -12.81 2.27
C SER A 251 24.30 -12.01 1.56
N ASN A 252 23.65 -11.07 2.26
CA ASN A 252 22.49 -10.31 1.81
C ASN A 252 21.33 -11.22 1.35
N GLU A 253 21.08 -12.28 2.13
CA GLU A 253 20.04 -13.28 1.88
C GLU A 253 19.40 -13.73 3.19
N PRO A 254 18.13 -14.20 3.16
CA PRO A 254 17.53 -14.83 4.34
C PRO A 254 18.33 -16.04 4.79
N ASP A 255 18.39 -16.29 6.09
CA ASP A 255 19.14 -17.42 6.66
C ASP A 255 18.53 -18.75 6.19
N PRO A 256 19.30 -19.63 5.51
CA PRO A 256 18.78 -20.87 4.93
C PRO A 256 18.26 -21.89 5.95
N ILE A 257 18.58 -21.74 7.22
CA ILE A 257 18.08 -22.64 8.28
C ILE A 257 16.58 -22.45 8.51
N SER A 258 16.07 -21.25 8.27
CA SER A 258 14.66 -20.91 8.46
C SER A 258 13.78 -21.34 7.29
N ALA A 259 14.32 -21.39 6.08
CA ALA A 259 13.60 -21.75 4.87
C ALA A 259 13.21 -23.24 4.76
N LYS A 260 13.78 -24.11 5.57
CA LYS A 260 13.62 -25.57 5.44
C LYS A 260 12.38 -26.17 6.10
N LYS A 261 11.55 -25.42 6.81
CA LYS A 261 10.42 -25.96 7.60
C LYS A 261 9.04 -25.46 7.23
N SER A 262 8.84 -24.66 6.23
CA SER A 262 7.50 -24.20 5.88
C SER A 262 7.05 -24.72 4.52
N PHE A 263 5.95 -25.42 4.58
CA PHE A 263 4.98 -25.71 3.52
C PHE A 263 5.39 -26.67 2.39
N LYS A 264 5.06 -27.91 2.60
CA LYS A 264 4.43 -28.69 1.54
C LYS A 264 3.01 -28.14 1.33
N ALA A 265 2.87 -26.99 0.75
CA ALA A 265 1.62 -26.52 0.23
C ALA A 265 1.61 -26.82 -1.28
N ALA A 266 0.55 -27.47 -1.67
CA ALA A 266 0.24 -27.82 -3.05
C ALA A 266 0.35 -26.60 -3.95
N ASN A 267 1.15 -26.72 -4.94
CA ASN A 267 1.12 -26.24 -6.31
C ASN A 267 2.51 -25.77 -6.73
N LYS A 268 3.09 -26.55 -7.64
CA LYS A 268 4.30 -26.18 -8.36
C LYS A 268 4.08 -24.87 -9.12
N ARG A 269 4.38 -23.75 -8.50
CA ARG A 269 4.52 -22.46 -9.20
C ARG A 269 5.96 -22.38 -9.70
N ARG A 270 6.13 -21.98 -10.94
CA ARG A 270 7.43 -21.67 -11.52
C ARG A 270 8.02 -20.48 -10.73
N LEU A 271 8.98 -20.78 -9.90
CA LEU A 271 9.81 -19.75 -9.25
C LEU A 271 10.53 -18.96 -10.36
N PHE A 272 10.28 -17.68 -10.39
CA PHE A 272 11.06 -16.77 -11.20
C PHE A 272 12.45 -16.70 -10.56
N LYS A 273 13.49 -17.12 -11.28
CA LYS A 273 14.88 -16.85 -10.86
C LYS A 273 15.13 -15.36 -11.10
N PRO A 274 15.47 -14.54 -10.08
CA PRO A 274 15.86 -13.17 -10.32
C PRO A 274 17.05 -13.15 -11.27
N ALA A 275 16.97 -12.34 -12.31
CA ALA A 275 18.08 -12.10 -13.20
C ALA A 275 19.19 -11.44 -12.38
N LYS A 276 20.37 -12.07 -12.31
CA LYS A 276 21.57 -11.48 -11.74
C LYS A 276 21.95 -10.27 -12.61
N ARG A 277 21.49 -9.08 -12.24
CA ARG A 277 22.13 -7.83 -12.66
C ARG A 277 23.03 -7.38 -11.53
N VAL A 278 24.30 -7.69 -11.68
CA VAL A 278 25.36 -7.00 -10.96
C VAL A 278 25.38 -5.58 -11.51
N VAL A 279 24.95 -4.61 -10.72
CA VAL A 279 25.22 -3.21 -10.99
C VAL A 279 26.63 -2.96 -10.47
N ASP A 280 27.58 -2.85 -11.38
CA ASP A 280 28.95 -2.45 -11.08
C ASP A 280 28.92 -0.94 -10.74
N LEU A 281 29.09 -0.60 -9.48
CA LEU A 281 29.16 0.77 -8.99
C LEU A 281 30.60 1.32 -8.92
N THR A 282 31.43 0.91 -9.86
CA THR A 282 32.77 1.52 -10.02
C THR A 282 32.90 2.21 -11.35
N SER A 283 32.49 3.48 -11.40
CA SER A 283 33.08 4.55 -12.25
C SER A 283 32.49 5.90 -11.87
#